data_f2de601c5237a56463225125ab0103a4
#
_entry.id   f2de601c5237a56463225125ab0103a4
#
_cell.length_a   1.000
_cell.length_b   1.000
_cell.length_c   1.000
_cell.angle_alpha   90.00
_cell.angle_beta   90.00
_cell.angle_gamma   90.00
#
_symmetry.space_group_name_H-M   'P 1'
#
loop_
_entity.id
_entity.type
_entity.pdbx_description
1 polymer ?
#
loop_
_entity_poly.entity_id
_entity_poly.type
_entity_poly.pdbx_seq_one_letter_code
_entity_poly.pdbx_strand_id
1 'polypeptide(L)'
;MYLADYHVHSSCSPDGHVTMADMARTGIERGLSEICFTDHVEPIVWGTSTPRTGEYDWAALRAQYDEAVRLYGDRITLRLGMELGEAYLDFPIADHLADTAPGLDFFIGSVHMFRDEDGCTDLFYVDSDRDDAYYHHVIDAYLTEMLSLAKWGRFSVLGHLTLPVRCINEIRGKDIPFRPHMAQVEEILRILIEKGVGIECNTNRGHTPLPDAEILTLYRRLGGEIITLGSDAHTADYLGCAIAER
;
A
#
# COMPACT_ATOMS: atom_id res chain seq x y z
N MET A 1 -6.01 14.04 -20.16
CA MET A 1 -6.12 12.69 -19.57
C MET A 1 -6.49 12.89 -18.10
N TYR A 2 -7.35 12.07 -17.52
CA TYR A 2 -7.61 12.10 -16.08
C TYR A 2 -6.55 11.26 -15.38
N LEU A 3 -5.69 11.89 -14.60
CA LEU A 3 -4.61 11.23 -13.88
C LEU A 3 -4.91 11.28 -12.39
N ALA A 4 -4.94 10.12 -11.75
CA ALA A 4 -5.25 9.98 -10.32
C ALA A 4 -4.16 9.17 -9.63
N ASP A 5 -3.72 9.60 -8.46
CA ASP A 5 -2.76 8.92 -7.60
C ASP A 5 -3.45 8.54 -6.28
N TYR A 6 -3.65 7.25 -6.08
CA TYR A 6 -4.41 6.70 -4.95
C TYR A 6 -3.54 6.07 -3.86
N HIS A 7 -2.22 6.36 -3.88
CA HIS A 7 -1.30 5.94 -2.82
C HIS A 7 -0.27 7.02 -2.57
N VAL A 8 -0.58 7.93 -1.64
CA VAL A 8 0.22 9.11 -1.33
C VAL A 8 0.29 9.33 0.17
N HIS A 9 1.50 9.46 0.69
CA HIS A 9 1.77 9.73 2.10
C HIS A 9 2.09 11.20 2.33
N SER A 10 1.68 11.69 3.49
CA SER A 10 2.00 13.03 3.96
C SER A 10 2.83 12.98 5.24
N SER A 11 3.06 14.13 5.85
CA SER A 11 3.69 14.21 7.18
C SER A 11 2.81 13.66 8.33
N CYS A 12 1.65 13.06 8.02
CA CYS A 12 0.87 12.26 8.96
C CYS A 12 1.41 10.82 9.07
N SER A 13 2.13 10.34 8.05
CA SER A 13 2.87 9.07 8.10
C SER A 13 4.19 9.24 8.86
N PRO A 14 4.65 8.23 9.61
CA PRO A 14 5.92 8.30 10.37
C PRO A 14 7.15 8.58 9.49
N ASP A 15 7.11 8.16 8.24
CA ASP A 15 8.17 8.30 7.23
C ASP A 15 7.84 9.29 6.11
N GLY A 16 6.70 9.99 6.22
CA GLY A 16 6.32 11.09 5.34
C GLY A 16 6.84 12.44 5.86
N HIS A 17 7.27 13.33 4.96
CA HIS A 17 7.90 14.61 5.34
C HIS A 17 7.24 15.83 4.71
N VAL A 18 6.23 15.64 3.86
CA VAL A 18 5.59 16.71 3.08
C VAL A 18 4.13 16.84 3.51
N THR A 19 3.66 18.07 3.71
CA THR A 19 2.25 18.29 4.10
C THR A 19 1.29 17.90 2.96
N MET A 20 0.04 17.53 3.29
CA MET A 20 -0.99 17.28 2.28
C MET A 20 -1.19 18.49 1.35
N ALA A 21 -1.09 19.70 1.88
CA ALA A 21 -1.19 20.93 1.10
C ALA A 21 -0.05 21.08 0.07
N ASP A 22 1.19 20.78 0.45
CA ASP A 22 2.33 20.82 -0.47
C ASP A 22 2.28 19.69 -1.50
N MET A 23 1.81 18.49 -1.13
CA MET A 23 1.55 17.41 -2.07
C MET A 23 0.45 17.81 -3.07
N ALA A 24 -0.65 18.40 -2.63
CA ALA A 24 -1.73 18.88 -3.50
C ALA A 24 -1.22 19.95 -4.50
N ARG A 25 -0.42 20.92 -4.04
CA ARG A 25 0.23 21.91 -4.92
C ARG A 25 1.11 21.22 -5.96
N THR A 26 1.96 20.28 -5.54
CA THR A 26 2.83 19.53 -6.46
C THR A 26 2.02 18.72 -7.47
N GLY A 27 0.93 18.08 -7.04
CA GLY A 27 0.03 17.35 -7.94
C GLY A 27 -0.56 18.21 -9.04
N ILE A 28 -0.99 19.42 -8.70
CA ILE A 28 -1.45 20.40 -9.69
C ILE A 28 -0.35 20.75 -10.69
N GLU A 29 0.88 21.02 -10.21
CA GLU A 29 2.03 21.36 -11.04
C GLU A 29 2.40 20.20 -12.00
N ARG A 30 2.14 18.95 -11.60
CA ARG A 30 2.36 17.74 -12.39
C ARG A 30 1.17 17.31 -13.26
N GLY A 31 0.07 18.04 -13.18
CA GLY A 31 -1.13 17.78 -13.99
C GLY A 31 -1.97 16.60 -13.51
N LEU A 32 -1.86 16.22 -12.24
CA LEU A 32 -2.79 15.28 -11.62
C LEU A 32 -4.18 15.91 -11.51
N SER A 33 -5.20 15.10 -11.74
CA SER A 33 -6.61 15.48 -11.61
C SER A 33 -7.16 15.15 -10.23
N GLU A 34 -6.59 14.12 -9.59
CA GLU A 34 -7.04 13.63 -8.29
C GLU A 34 -5.88 13.02 -7.49
N ILE A 35 -5.91 13.24 -6.17
CA ILE A 35 -5.02 12.61 -5.20
C ILE A 35 -5.86 12.02 -4.07
N CYS A 36 -5.60 10.78 -3.70
CA CYS A 36 -6.06 10.19 -2.45
C CYS A 36 -4.88 10.10 -1.47
N PHE A 37 -4.96 10.83 -0.36
CA PHE A 37 -3.98 10.70 0.73
C PHE A 37 -4.28 9.42 1.50
N THR A 38 -3.28 8.57 1.65
CA THR A 38 -3.40 7.24 2.26
C THR A 38 -2.29 7.02 3.27
N ASP A 39 -2.19 7.94 4.23
CA ASP A 39 -1.18 7.87 5.27
C ASP A 39 -1.26 6.57 6.07
N HIS A 40 -0.12 6.12 6.59
CA HIS A 40 0.00 4.90 7.38
C HIS A 40 -0.86 4.91 8.63
N VAL A 41 -1.67 3.88 8.77
CA VAL A 41 -2.46 3.57 9.97
C VAL A 41 -2.24 2.10 10.30
N GLU A 42 -1.76 1.80 11.52
CA GLU A 42 -1.37 0.44 11.85
C GLU A 42 -1.90 0.01 13.22
N PRO A 43 -2.29 -1.27 13.37
CA PRO A 43 -2.72 -1.85 14.65
C PRO A 43 -1.55 -2.09 15.60
N ILE A 44 -0.34 -1.81 15.16
CA ILE A 44 0.92 -1.99 15.89
C ILE A 44 1.65 -0.65 16.06
N VAL A 45 2.62 -0.62 16.95
CA VAL A 45 3.58 0.49 17.04
C VAL A 45 4.53 0.39 15.86
N TRP A 46 4.62 1.48 15.07
CA TRP A 46 5.45 1.56 13.87
C TRP A 46 6.85 0.96 14.05
N GLY A 47 7.25 0.13 13.07
CA GLY A 47 8.53 -0.55 13.10
C GLY A 47 8.69 -1.66 14.14
N THR A 48 7.58 -2.10 14.75
CA THR A 48 7.57 -3.21 15.72
C THR A 48 6.37 -4.13 15.48
N SER A 49 6.34 -5.28 16.14
CA SER A 49 5.15 -6.16 16.21
C SER A 49 4.31 -5.94 17.48
N THR A 50 4.58 -4.87 18.23
CA THR A 50 3.87 -4.58 19.48
C THR A 50 2.50 -3.99 19.16
N PRO A 51 1.39 -4.53 19.70
CA PRO A 51 0.06 -3.97 19.50
C PRO A 51 0.00 -2.50 19.90
N ARG A 52 -0.71 -1.69 19.11
CA ARG A 52 -0.96 -0.29 19.42
C ARG A 52 -1.76 -0.17 20.69
N THR A 53 -1.37 0.77 21.54
CA THR A 53 -2.13 1.20 22.70
C THR A 53 -2.56 2.65 22.54
N GLY A 54 -3.85 2.92 22.60
CA GLY A 54 -4.40 4.26 22.41
C GLY A 54 -4.92 4.51 20.99
N GLU A 55 -5.64 5.61 20.85
CA GLU A 55 -6.32 5.99 19.61
C GLU A 55 -5.32 6.53 18.57
N TYR A 56 -5.68 6.39 17.29
CA TYR A 56 -4.99 7.10 16.22
C TYR A 56 -5.40 8.58 16.23
N ASP A 57 -4.48 9.48 15.90
CA ASP A 57 -4.78 10.93 15.87
C ASP A 57 -5.51 11.32 14.57
N TRP A 58 -6.77 10.91 14.48
CA TRP A 58 -7.64 11.28 13.36
C TRP A 58 -7.85 12.78 13.23
N ALA A 59 -7.73 13.53 14.32
CA ALA A 59 -7.92 14.98 14.30
C ALA A 59 -6.76 15.68 13.57
N ALA A 60 -5.52 15.24 13.78
CA ALA A 60 -4.36 15.77 13.08
C ALA A 60 -4.42 15.44 11.58
N LEU A 61 -4.76 14.19 11.21
CA LEU A 61 -4.96 13.78 9.82
C LEU A 61 -6.02 14.65 9.14
N ARG A 62 -7.18 14.79 9.77
CA ARG A 62 -8.29 15.57 9.23
C ARG A 62 -7.96 17.05 9.07
N ALA A 63 -7.23 17.64 10.02
CA ALA A 63 -6.82 19.03 9.95
C ALA A 63 -5.90 19.33 8.75
N GLN A 64 -4.94 18.44 8.45
CA GLN A 64 -4.10 18.58 7.27
C GLN A 64 -4.91 18.46 5.96
N TYR A 65 -5.83 17.49 5.90
CA TYR A 65 -6.70 17.33 4.75
C TYR A 65 -7.60 18.55 4.50
N ASP A 66 -8.28 19.04 5.54
CA ASP A 66 -9.17 20.20 5.45
C ASP A 66 -8.40 21.46 4.99
N GLU A 67 -7.15 21.64 5.44
CA GLU A 67 -6.28 22.72 4.98
C GLU A 67 -5.92 22.55 3.50
N ALA A 68 -5.56 21.34 3.04
CA ALA A 68 -5.27 21.07 1.63
C ALA A 68 -6.51 21.35 0.74
N VAL A 69 -7.69 20.90 1.17
CA VAL A 69 -8.97 21.17 0.47
C VAL A 69 -9.27 22.67 0.42
N ARG A 70 -9.08 23.38 1.53
CA ARG A 70 -9.29 24.83 1.59
C ARG A 70 -8.40 25.60 0.60
N LEU A 71 -7.16 25.15 0.42
CA LEU A 71 -6.18 25.83 -0.44
C LEU A 71 -6.29 25.44 -1.92
N TYR A 72 -6.65 24.19 -2.21
CA TYR A 72 -6.49 23.63 -3.56
C TYR A 72 -7.70 22.81 -4.06
N GLY A 73 -8.75 22.63 -3.26
CA GLY A 73 -9.90 21.79 -3.63
C GLY A 73 -10.72 22.29 -4.81
N ASP A 74 -10.54 23.54 -5.24
CA ASP A 74 -11.12 24.09 -6.48
C ASP A 74 -10.29 23.78 -7.74
N ARG A 75 -9.07 23.25 -7.59
CA ARG A 75 -8.09 23.04 -8.66
C ARG A 75 -7.74 21.57 -8.88
N ILE A 76 -7.88 20.74 -7.85
CA ILE A 76 -7.61 19.31 -7.88
C ILE A 76 -8.60 18.59 -6.96
N THR A 77 -9.07 17.41 -7.36
CA THR A 77 -9.88 16.57 -6.48
C THR A 77 -9.00 15.94 -5.42
N LEU A 78 -9.33 16.16 -4.15
CA LEU A 78 -8.64 15.55 -3.02
C LEU A 78 -9.56 14.54 -2.32
N ARG A 79 -9.01 13.37 -2.01
CA ARG A 79 -9.65 12.31 -1.26
C ARG A 79 -8.86 12.03 0.00
N LEU A 80 -9.53 11.57 1.03
CA LEU A 80 -8.91 11.13 2.28
C LEU A 80 -9.13 9.63 2.44
N GLY A 81 -8.04 8.91 2.56
CA GLY A 81 -8.01 7.48 2.79
C GLY A 81 -7.01 7.12 3.88
N MET A 82 -6.66 5.86 3.95
CA MET A 82 -5.56 5.34 4.76
C MET A 82 -4.90 4.14 4.08
N GLU A 83 -3.63 3.93 4.35
CA GLU A 83 -2.98 2.64 4.17
C GLU A 83 -2.97 1.92 5.52
N LEU A 84 -3.83 0.90 5.64
CA LEU A 84 -3.91 0.06 6.83
C LEU A 84 -2.90 -1.07 6.69
N GLY A 85 -1.72 -0.87 7.27
CA GLY A 85 -0.66 -1.86 7.31
C GLY A 85 -0.88 -2.90 8.40
N GLU A 86 -0.27 -4.06 8.24
CA GLU A 86 -0.13 -5.13 9.25
C GLU A 86 -1.41 -5.53 9.99
N ALA A 87 -2.60 -5.38 9.38
CA ALA A 87 -3.88 -5.73 10.03
C ALA A 87 -3.91 -7.20 10.51
N TYR A 88 -3.20 -8.09 9.84
CA TYR A 88 -3.10 -9.51 10.18
C TYR A 88 -2.39 -9.79 11.52
N LEU A 89 -1.68 -8.82 12.08
CA LEU A 89 -1.04 -8.96 13.40
C LEU A 89 -2.05 -8.77 14.54
N ASP A 90 -3.08 -7.92 14.34
CA ASP A 90 -4.15 -7.72 15.32
C ASP A 90 -5.44 -7.25 14.63
N PHE A 91 -6.24 -8.18 14.12
CA PHE A 91 -7.52 -7.85 13.48
C PHE A 91 -8.49 -7.08 14.37
N PRO A 92 -8.65 -7.37 15.68
CA PRO A 92 -9.49 -6.56 16.55
C PRO A 92 -9.10 -5.08 16.62
N ILE A 93 -7.81 -4.77 16.69
CA ILE A 93 -7.33 -3.36 16.65
C ILE A 93 -7.54 -2.79 15.26
N ALA A 94 -7.23 -3.53 14.18
CA ALA A 94 -7.46 -3.11 12.81
C ALA A 94 -8.95 -2.82 12.53
N ASP A 95 -9.86 -3.65 13.05
CA ASP A 95 -11.31 -3.42 13.00
C ASP A 95 -11.69 -2.11 13.70
N HIS A 96 -11.16 -1.87 14.89
CA HIS A 96 -11.41 -0.63 15.63
C HIS A 96 -10.90 0.60 14.86
N LEU A 97 -9.71 0.54 14.29
CA LEU A 97 -9.16 1.62 13.46
C LEU A 97 -10.06 1.91 12.24
N ALA A 98 -10.49 0.88 11.53
CA ALA A 98 -11.38 1.02 10.38
C ALA A 98 -12.76 1.59 10.77
N ASP A 99 -13.31 1.18 11.93
CA ASP A 99 -14.62 1.62 12.42
C ASP A 99 -14.60 3.06 12.98
N THR A 100 -13.47 3.52 13.50
CA THR A 100 -13.31 4.86 14.09
C THR A 100 -12.78 5.89 13.09
N ALA A 101 -12.35 5.45 11.92
CA ALA A 101 -11.86 6.34 10.86
C ALA A 101 -12.93 7.36 10.45
N PRO A 102 -12.60 8.68 10.38
CA PRO A 102 -13.57 9.75 10.23
C PRO A 102 -14.01 9.95 8.77
N GLY A 103 -14.89 9.09 8.25
CA GLY A 103 -15.47 9.27 6.91
C GLY A 103 -14.42 9.28 5.82
N LEU A 104 -13.54 8.27 5.80
CA LEU A 104 -12.55 8.10 4.75
C LEU A 104 -13.18 7.58 3.46
N ASP A 105 -12.65 8.03 2.33
CA ASP A 105 -13.13 7.65 1.00
C ASP A 105 -12.58 6.29 0.54
N PHE A 106 -11.38 5.90 1.02
CA PHE A 106 -10.62 4.80 0.44
C PHE A 106 -9.64 4.18 1.43
N PHE A 107 -9.50 2.85 1.41
CA PHE A 107 -8.60 2.10 2.27
C PHE A 107 -7.72 1.18 1.43
N ILE A 108 -6.40 1.24 1.63
CA ILE A 108 -5.45 0.25 1.13
C ILE A 108 -5.17 -0.73 2.28
N GLY A 109 -5.23 -2.02 2.00
CA GLY A 109 -4.74 -3.04 2.92
C GLY A 109 -3.34 -3.48 2.51
N SER A 110 -2.35 -3.37 3.40
CA SER A 110 -0.94 -3.60 3.07
C SER A 110 -0.23 -4.54 4.04
N VAL A 111 0.82 -5.17 3.55
CA VAL A 111 1.77 -5.97 4.32
C VAL A 111 3.17 -5.43 4.03
N HIS A 112 3.89 -5.01 5.08
CA HIS A 112 5.29 -4.60 5.01
C HIS A 112 6.20 -5.55 5.79
N MET A 113 5.63 -6.27 6.74
CA MET A 113 6.31 -7.23 7.58
C MET A 113 5.81 -8.65 7.29
N PHE A 114 6.57 -9.64 7.67
CA PHE A 114 6.14 -11.05 7.66
C PHE A 114 6.57 -11.72 8.96
N ARG A 115 5.83 -12.74 9.39
CA ARG A 115 6.18 -13.56 10.56
C ARG A 115 7.15 -14.67 10.15
N ASP A 116 8.18 -14.84 10.93
CA ASP A 116 9.16 -15.92 10.84
C ASP A 116 9.39 -16.58 12.20
N GLU A 117 10.39 -17.49 12.30
CA GLU A 117 10.70 -18.20 13.54
C GLU A 117 11.19 -17.26 14.65
N ASP A 118 11.77 -16.11 14.29
CA ASP A 118 12.34 -15.13 15.21
C ASP A 118 11.36 -14.02 15.58
N GLY A 119 10.17 -13.99 14.98
CA GLY A 119 9.13 -12.97 15.21
C GLY A 119 8.60 -12.33 13.94
N CYS A 120 8.60 -10.98 13.86
CA CYS A 120 8.21 -10.24 12.67
C CYS A 120 9.41 -9.52 12.07
N THR A 121 9.61 -9.69 10.77
CA THR A 121 10.67 -9.04 10.00
C THR A 121 10.06 -8.11 8.96
N ASP A 122 10.51 -6.86 8.94
CA ASP A 122 10.16 -5.91 7.90
C ASP A 122 10.93 -6.22 6.62
N LEU A 123 10.24 -6.26 5.47
CA LEU A 123 10.81 -6.54 4.16
C LEU A 123 11.97 -5.61 3.78
N PHE A 124 11.93 -4.35 4.22
CA PHE A 124 13.01 -3.40 3.96
C PHE A 124 14.31 -3.71 4.72
N TYR A 125 14.24 -4.56 5.76
CA TYR A 125 15.40 -4.98 6.56
C TYR A 125 15.78 -6.45 6.37
N VAL A 126 15.20 -7.13 5.36
CA VAL A 126 15.60 -8.50 4.99
C VAL A 126 17.11 -8.56 4.73
N ASP A 127 17.76 -9.59 5.28
CA ASP A 127 19.20 -9.79 5.15
C ASP A 127 19.63 -9.90 3.68
N SER A 128 20.67 -9.19 3.30
CA SER A 128 21.18 -9.14 1.93
C SER A 128 22.18 -10.22 1.56
N ASP A 129 22.67 -11.00 2.54
CA ASP A 129 23.70 -12.01 2.35
C ASP A 129 23.19 -13.42 2.66
N ARG A 130 22.12 -13.81 1.98
CA ARG A 130 21.48 -15.12 2.12
C ARG A 130 21.35 -15.78 0.75
N ASP A 131 21.07 -17.09 0.76
CA ASP A 131 20.83 -17.88 -0.45
C ASP A 131 19.41 -17.67 -1.02
N ASP A 132 19.18 -18.18 -2.23
CA ASP A 132 17.90 -18.05 -2.91
C ASP A 132 16.76 -18.76 -2.15
N ALA A 133 17.06 -19.85 -1.44
CA ALA A 133 16.07 -20.58 -0.65
C ALA A 133 15.50 -19.72 0.47
N TYR A 134 16.34 -18.91 1.13
CA TYR A 134 15.90 -17.96 2.12
C TYR A 134 14.94 -16.92 1.53
N TYR A 135 15.27 -16.33 0.37
CA TYR A 135 14.40 -15.33 -0.25
C TYR A 135 13.07 -15.91 -0.73
N HIS A 136 13.07 -17.15 -1.22
CA HIS A 136 11.81 -17.84 -1.53
C HIS A 136 10.98 -18.06 -0.26
N HIS A 137 11.60 -18.40 0.87
CA HIS A 137 10.90 -18.50 2.14
C HIS A 137 10.31 -17.14 2.59
N VAL A 138 11.05 -16.04 2.43
CA VAL A 138 10.55 -14.68 2.71
C VAL A 138 9.30 -14.37 1.87
N ILE A 139 9.33 -14.67 0.57
CA ILE A 139 8.18 -14.47 -0.33
C ILE A 139 6.98 -15.32 0.10
N ASP A 140 7.19 -16.61 0.46
CA ASP A 140 6.12 -17.50 0.93
C ASP A 140 5.50 -16.99 2.25
N ALA A 141 6.33 -16.56 3.20
CA ALA A 141 5.88 -16.00 4.47
C ALA A 141 5.07 -14.70 4.24
N TYR A 142 5.58 -13.78 3.42
CA TYR A 142 4.89 -12.56 3.03
C TYR A 142 3.52 -12.86 2.39
N LEU A 143 3.45 -13.77 1.43
CA LEU A 143 2.19 -14.14 0.76
C LEU A 143 1.22 -14.84 1.70
N THR A 144 1.71 -15.52 2.74
CA THR A 144 0.87 -16.08 3.81
C THR A 144 0.15 -14.96 4.58
N GLU A 145 0.83 -13.86 4.89
CA GLU A 145 0.21 -12.71 5.53
C GLU A 145 -0.74 -11.98 4.58
N MET A 146 -0.36 -11.82 3.31
CA MET A 146 -1.26 -11.29 2.27
C MET A 146 -2.55 -12.11 2.14
N LEU A 147 -2.46 -13.44 2.21
CA LEU A 147 -3.61 -14.33 2.19
C LEU A 147 -4.51 -14.12 3.43
N SER A 148 -3.89 -13.96 4.60
CA SER A 148 -4.60 -13.65 5.85
C SER A 148 -5.34 -12.31 5.74
N LEU A 149 -4.67 -11.28 5.23
CA LEU A 149 -5.23 -9.96 4.98
C LEU A 149 -6.37 -10.01 3.96
N ALA A 150 -6.22 -10.73 2.84
CA ALA A 150 -7.27 -10.92 1.83
C ALA A 150 -8.51 -11.60 2.41
N LYS A 151 -8.34 -12.61 3.29
CA LYS A 151 -9.45 -13.27 3.99
C LYS A 151 -10.19 -12.32 4.92
N TRP A 152 -9.52 -11.39 5.57
CA TRP A 152 -10.16 -10.32 6.33
C TRP A 152 -10.92 -9.36 5.41
N GLY A 153 -10.27 -8.74 4.42
CA GLY A 153 -10.89 -8.06 3.28
C GLY A 153 -11.64 -6.78 3.61
N ARG A 154 -11.35 -6.10 4.73
CA ARG A 154 -12.01 -4.83 5.11
C ARG A 154 -11.24 -3.61 4.59
N PHE A 155 -10.95 -3.59 3.31
CA PHE A 155 -10.26 -2.52 2.59
C PHE A 155 -10.77 -2.42 1.15
N SER A 156 -10.46 -1.33 0.46
CA SER A 156 -10.90 -1.07 -0.92
C SER A 156 -10.05 -1.84 -1.94
N VAL A 157 -8.73 -1.82 -1.76
CA VAL A 157 -7.76 -2.52 -2.62
C VAL A 157 -6.62 -3.10 -1.79
N LEU A 158 -6.04 -4.20 -2.27
CA LEU A 158 -4.79 -4.74 -1.74
C LEU A 158 -3.62 -3.95 -2.31
N GLY A 159 -2.77 -3.38 -1.46
CA GLY A 159 -1.58 -2.61 -1.82
C GLY A 159 -0.45 -3.49 -2.35
N HIS A 160 0.38 -2.95 -3.20
CA HIS A 160 1.67 -3.46 -3.71
C HIS A 160 1.93 -4.98 -3.51
N LEU A 161 1.02 -5.82 -4.02
CA LEU A 161 0.97 -7.29 -3.83
C LEU A 161 2.35 -7.98 -3.96
N THR A 162 3.23 -7.46 -4.79
CA THR A 162 4.57 -8.02 -5.03
C THR A 162 5.70 -7.17 -4.46
N LEU A 163 5.48 -6.51 -3.32
CA LEU A 163 6.51 -5.70 -2.63
C LEU A 163 7.86 -6.42 -2.44
N PRO A 164 7.93 -7.75 -2.21
CA PRO A 164 9.20 -8.46 -2.17
C PRO A 164 10.08 -8.27 -3.41
N VAL A 165 9.50 -8.05 -4.60
CA VAL A 165 10.28 -7.76 -5.83
C VAL A 165 11.10 -6.48 -5.65
N ARG A 166 10.49 -5.40 -5.11
CA ARG A 166 11.22 -4.16 -4.79
C ARG A 166 12.29 -4.41 -3.74
N CYS A 167 11.92 -5.02 -2.63
CA CYS A 167 12.80 -5.16 -1.47
C CYS A 167 13.97 -6.12 -1.73
N ILE A 168 13.73 -7.25 -2.38
CA ILE A 168 14.72 -8.29 -2.61
C ILE A 168 15.50 -8.04 -3.90
N ASN A 169 14.80 -7.82 -5.03
CA ASN A 169 15.48 -7.76 -6.31
C ASN A 169 16.06 -6.36 -6.58
N GLU A 170 15.28 -5.30 -6.38
CA GLU A 170 15.74 -3.96 -6.73
C GLU A 170 16.66 -3.37 -5.64
N ILE A 171 16.28 -3.47 -4.37
CA ILE A 171 17.06 -2.85 -3.28
C ILE A 171 18.26 -3.72 -2.90
N ARG A 172 18.11 -5.06 -2.82
CA ARG A 172 19.21 -5.98 -2.45
C ARG A 172 20.00 -6.49 -3.65
N GLY A 173 19.56 -6.16 -4.89
CA GLY A 173 20.25 -6.56 -6.12
C GLY A 173 20.22 -8.05 -6.38
N LYS A 174 19.17 -8.76 -5.93
CA LYS A 174 18.96 -10.17 -6.19
C LYS A 174 18.16 -10.37 -7.47
N ASP A 175 18.09 -11.61 -7.95
CA ASP A 175 17.28 -12.00 -9.10
C ASP A 175 16.43 -13.22 -8.73
N ILE A 176 15.53 -13.01 -7.75
CA ILE A 176 14.66 -14.07 -7.24
C ILE A 176 13.36 -14.06 -8.05
N PRO A 177 13.06 -15.13 -8.80
CA PRO A 177 11.85 -15.20 -9.60
C PRO A 177 10.61 -15.31 -8.70
N PHE A 178 9.60 -14.48 -8.99
CA PHE A 178 8.32 -14.52 -8.28
C PHE A 178 7.40 -15.66 -8.78
N ARG A 179 7.69 -16.20 -9.97
CA ARG A 179 6.87 -17.21 -10.64
C ARG A 179 6.58 -18.49 -9.84
N PRO A 180 7.50 -19.05 -9.01
CA PRO A 180 7.18 -20.21 -8.18
C PRO A 180 6.00 -20.01 -7.22
N HIS A 181 5.68 -18.76 -6.86
CA HIS A 181 4.66 -18.39 -5.89
C HIS A 181 3.30 -18.06 -6.51
N MET A 182 3.14 -18.20 -7.84
CA MET A 182 1.92 -17.80 -8.56
C MET A 182 0.64 -18.51 -8.10
N ALA A 183 0.75 -19.72 -7.53
CA ALA A 183 -0.41 -20.43 -6.99
C ALA A 183 -1.01 -19.70 -5.77
N GLN A 184 -0.17 -19.19 -4.88
CA GLN A 184 -0.61 -18.39 -3.72
C GLN A 184 -1.19 -17.04 -4.18
N VAL A 185 -0.56 -16.40 -5.18
CA VAL A 185 -1.07 -15.16 -5.79
C VAL A 185 -2.46 -15.39 -6.37
N GLU A 186 -2.66 -16.48 -7.12
CA GLU A 186 -3.98 -16.80 -7.69
C GLU A 186 -5.04 -17.01 -6.60
N GLU A 187 -4.70 -17.69 -5.50
CA GLU A 187 -5.61 -17.86 -4.37
C GLU A 187 -6.01 -16.52 -3.75
N ILE A 188 -5.03 -15.63 -3.50
CA ILE A 188 -5.27 -14.28 -2.97
C ILE A 188 -6.21 -13.51 -3.89
N LEU A 189 -5.92 -13.47 -5.20
CA LEU A 189 -6.71 -12.75 -6.18
C LEU A 189 -8.16 -13.25 -6.25
N ARG A 190 -8.38 -14.57 -6.19
CA ARG A 190 -9.73 -15.17 -6.18
C ARG A 190 -10.54 -14.72 -4.95
N ILE A 191 -9.92 -14.70 -3.76
CA ILE A 191 -10.58 -14.26 -2.53
C ILE A 191 -10.94 -12.77 -2.62
N LEU A 192 -10.03 -11.92 -3.11
CA LEU A 192 -10.31 -10.49 -3.29
C LEU A 192 -11.47 -10.25 -4.25
N ILE A 193 -11.48 -10.93 -5.41
CA ILE A 193 -12.55 -10.84 -6.40
C ILE A 193 -13.89 -11.29 -5.80
N GLU A 194 -13.92 -12.40 -5.09
CA GLU A 194 -15.15 -12.92 -4.43
C GLU A 194 -15.70 -11.91 -3.42
N LYS A 195 -14.82 -11.16 -2.73
CA LYS A 195 -15.20 -10.14 -1.76
C LYS A 195 -15.53 -8.78 -2.40
N GLY A 196 -15.34 -8.59 -3.70
CA GLY A 196 -15.49 -7.31 -4.38
C GLY A 196 -14.39 -6.30 -4.01
N VAL A 197 -13.23 -6.77 -3.57
CA VAL A 197 -12.04 -5.98 -3.24
C VAL A 197 -11.13 -5.92 -4.45
N GLY A 198 -10.57 -4.74 -4.73
CA GLY A 198 -9.65 -4.53 -5.84
C GLY A 198 -8.19 -4.81 -5.50
N ILE A 199 -7.32 -4.48 -6.45
CA ILE A 199 -5.88 -4.47 -6.26
C ILE A 199 -5.29 -3.11 -6.66
N GLU A 200 -4.20 -2.74 -6.04
CA GLU A 200 -3.37 -1.64 -6.51
C GLU A 200 -2.46 -2.11 -7.65
N CYS A 201 -2.24 -1.26 -8.64
CA CYS A 201 -1.06 -1.27 -9.49
C CYS A 201 -0.14 -0.15 -9.00
N ASN A 202 0.76 -0.47 -8.06
CA ASN A 202 1.77 0.46 -7.56
C ASN A 202 2.80 0.71 -8.66
N THR A 203 3.08 1.97 -8.95
CA THR A 203 3.96 2.33 -10.08
C THR A 203 5.44 2.06 -9.80
N ASN A 204 5.79 1.77 -8.54
CA ASN A 204 7.14 1.43 -8.11
C ASN A 204 8.21 2.41 -8.63
N ARG A 205 7.91 3.71 -8.51
CA ARG A 205 8.83 4.78 -8.97
C ARG A 205 9.27 4.64 -10.43
N GLY A 206 8.44 4.04 -11.29
CA GLY A 206 8.72 3.82 -12.70
C GLY A 206 9.45 2.51 -13.04
N HIS A 207 9.84 1.73 -12.03
CA HIS A 207 10.37 0.37 -12.21
C HIS A 207 9.25 -0.63 -12.57
N THR A 208 9.50 -1.93 -12.41
CA THR A 208 8.46 -2.95 -12.59
C THR A 208 7.30 -2.67 -11.63
N PRO A 209 6.05 -2.51 -12.13
CA PRO A 209 4.91 -2.25 -11.24
C PRO A 209 4.66 -3.42 -10.29
N LEU A 210 4.02 -3.12 -9.17
CA LEU A 210 3.68 -4.07 -8.12
C LEU A 210 2.15 -4.19 -7.99
N PRO A 211 1.54 -5.24 -8.59
CA PRO A 211 2.15 -6.32 -9.33
C PRO A 211 2.45 -5.99 -10.81
N ASP A 212 3.22 -6.87 -11.45
CA ASP A 212 3.60 -6.78 -12.85
C ASP A 212 2.43 -7.12 -13.82
N ALA A 213 2.69 -6.97 -15.12
CA ALA A 213 1.71 -7.23 -16.18
C ALA A 213 1.24 -8.70 -16.25
N GLU A 214 2.04 -9.68 -15.81
CA GLU A 214 1.64 -11.10 -15.78
C GLU A 214 0.54 -11.29 -14.74
N ILE A 215 0.71 -10.74 -13.54
CA ILE A 215 -0.27 -10.82 -12.45
C ILE A 215 -1.51 -9.98 -12.75
N LEU A 216 -1.37 -8.77 -13.32
CA LEU A 216 -2.50 -7.95 -13.76
C LEU A 216 -3.33 -8.67 -14.82
N THR A 217 -2.69 -9.38 -15.76
CA THR A 217 -3.37 -10.21 -16.77
C THR A 217 -4.09 -11.39 -16.12
N LEU A 218 -3.47 -12.04 -15.12
CA LEU A 218 -4.10 -13.10 -14.34
C LEU A 218 -5.35 -12.58 -13.61
N TYR A 219 -5.23 -11.44 -12.92
CA TYR A 219 -6.34 -10.79 -12.19
C TYR A 219 -7.54 -10.56 -13.11
N ARG A 220 -7.32 -9.93 -14.27
CA ARG A 220 -8.37 -9.73 -15.28
C ARG A 220 -8.98 -11.04 -15.76
N ARG A 221 -8.18 -12.06 -16.05
CA ARG A 221 -8.62 -13.38 -16.50
C ARG A 221 -9.49 -14.10 -15.46
N LEU A 222 -9.22 -13.87 -14.17
CA LEU A 222 -10.01 -14.38 -13.06
C LEU A 222 -11.32 -13.61 -12.84
N GLY A 223 -11.54 -12.50 -13.54
CA GLY A 223 -12.74 -11.67 -13.43
C GLY A 223 -12.57 -10.45 -12.54
N GLY A 224 -11.35 -10.07 -12.20
CA GLY A 224 -11.06 -8.84 -11.46
C GLY A 224 -11.32 -7.59 -12.31
N GLU A 225 -11.99 -6.59 -11.72
CA GLU A 225 -12.45 -5.37 -12.42
C GLU A 225 -12.00 -4.09 -11.72
N ILE A 226 -11.52 -4.15 -10.48
CA ILE A 226 -11.19 -2.98 -9.66
C ILE A 226 -9.68 -2.86 -9.55
N ILE A 227 -9.11 -1.83 -10.17
CA ILE A 227 -7.68 -1.49 -10.08
C ILE A 227 -7.54 -0.01 -9.79
N THR A 228 -6.66 0.35 -8.85
CA THR A 228 -6.20 1.72 -8.65
C THR A 228 -4.74 1.85 -9.03
N LEU A 229 -4.32 3.06 -9.41
CA LEU A 229 -2.91 3.40 -9.58
C LEU A 229 -2.42 4.15 -8.34
N GLY A 230 -1.24 3.82 -7.85
CA GLY A 230 -0.60 4.48 -6.73
C GLY A 230 0.89 4.66 -6.93
N SER A 231 1.42 5.84 -6.60
CA SER A 231 2.86 6.10 -6.67
C SER A 231 3.59 5.68 -5.41
N ASP A 232 2.88 5.57 -4.29
CA ASP A 232 3.45 5.30 -2.97
C ASP A 232 4.48 6.40 -2.59
N ALA A 233 4.07 7.64 -2.87
CA ALA A 233 4.94 8.81 -2.73
C ALA A 233 5.00 9.28 -1.28
N HIS A 234 6.17 9.22 -0.66
CA HIS A 234 6.50 9.79 0.65
C HIS A 234 7.18 11.16 0.55
N THR A 235 7.51 11.58 -0.67
CA THR A 235 8.08 12.88 -0.98
C THR A 235 7.45 13.45 -2.24
N ALA A 236 7.49 14.77 -2.39
CA ALA A 236 6.98 15.46 -3.57
C ALA A 236 7.61 14.92 -4.87
N ASP A 237 8.87 14.46 -4.83
CA ASP A 237 9.60 14.02 -6.02
C ASP A 237 8.98 12.77 -6.68
N TYR A 238 8.30 11.92 -5.91
CA TYR A 238 7.70 10.70 -6.42
C TYR A 238 6.18 10.79 -6.65
N LEU A 239 5.54 11.90 -6.25
CA LEU A 239 4.11 12.08 -6.43
C LEU A 239 3.71 11.94 -7.91
N GLY A 240 2.77 11.07 -8.23
CA GLY A 240 2.31 10.83 -9.60
C GLY A 240 3.36 10.17 -10.50
N CYS A 241 4.47 9.68 -9.94
CA CYS A 241 5.55 9.07 -10.71
C CYS A 241 5.03 7.88 -11.52
N ALA A 242 5.26 7.90 -12.84
CA ALA A 242 4.85 6.88 -13.80
C ALA A 242 3.33 6.56 -13.85
N ILE A 243 2.46 7.38 -13.27
CA ILE A 243 0.99 7.21 -13.37
C ILE A 243 0.52 7.29 -14.83
N ALA A 244 1.10 8.19 -15.62
CA ALA A 244 0.68 8.41 -17.02
C ALA A 244 1.12 7.29 -17.97
N GLU A 245 2.06 6.46 -17.57
CA GLU A 245 2.65 5.36 -18.36
C GLU A 245 2.00 3.99 -18.07
N ARG A 246 1.09 3.90 -17.09
CA ARG A 246 0.45 2.63 -16.64
C ARG A 246 -1.05 2.52 -17.02
#